data_35b4f55a1f9a8fe667bb56c2d68cc8b1
#
_entry.id   35b4f55a1f9a8fe667bb56c2d68cc8b1
#
_cell.length_a   1.000
_cell.length_b   1.000
_cell.length_c   1.000
_cell.angle_alpha   90.00
_cell.angle_beta   90.00
_cell.angle_gamma   90.00
#
_symmetry.space_group_name_H-M   'P 1'
#
loop_
_entity.id
_entity.type
_entity.pdbx_description
1 polymer ?
#
loop_
_entity_poly.entity_id
_entity_poly.type
_entity_poly.pdbx_seq_one_letter_code
_entity_poly.pdbx_strand_id
1 'polypeptide(L)'
;ANRARDFEREVCPKGRGARSVAHAELAALKITMNDRDTSATFSTASLLYYHFARYLDAAVYVPVAVYRSMDRQAHHDRVAMPGLRLTADQSSLKMIHAAWRDMVTDEETPGTYQPVRDVFTPDRKDVYGVLLNQEGRRYSEAINGTRESGWGDGQSRDFQRTPPFVALAHDGDLKSAIAAGRAAATGHPRFERYVHADTPDLQFVFWMRELAEITLLDYIFSQQDRIGNIDYVEYWYWTEDDAVRRTRAGGADRPAGVPANAIRLKRTHLNDNDAAGKPQYANYTKRTGMLERIRHYPPDTYRRLQALAADFRSEGPLYRYLADSFGLSQREFAQAIGNTLLAADILAGACRDGALRFDIAPE
;
A
#
# COMPACT_ATOMS: atom_id res chain seq x y z
N ALA A 1 11.10 -29.63 11.56
CA ALA A 1 9.75 -30.16 11.27
C ALA A 1 8.86 -30.17 12.54
N ASN A 2 9.36 -30.61 13.71
CA ASN A 2 8.55 -30.69 14.92
C ASN A 2 8.15 -29.31 15.48
N ARG A 3 9.04 -28.30 15.42
CA ARG A 3 8.76 -26.97 15.94
C ARG A 3 7.64 -26.25 15.19
N ALA A 4 7.49 -26.46 13.89
CA ALA A 4 6.39 -25.87 13.12
C ALA A 4 5.04 -26.45 13.53
N ARG A 5 4.95 -27.78 13.69
CA ARG A 5 3.73 -28.47 14.15
C ARG A 5 3.34 -28.10 15.58
N ASP A 6 4.32 -27.94 16.47
CA ASP A 6 4.07 -27.51 17.85
C ASP A 6 3.57 -26.07 17.88
N PHE A 7 4.14 -25.19 17.05
CA PHE A 7 3.66 -23.83 16.89
C PHE A 7 2.24 -23.77 16.33
N GLU A 8 1.96 -24.51 15.27
CA GLU A 8 0.62 -24.62 14.68
C GLU A 8 -0.44 -25.10 15.67
N ARG A 9 -0.10 -26.07 16.48
CA ARG A 9 -1.01 -26.69 17.46
C ARG A 9 -1.22 -25.84 18.72
N GLU A 10 -0.15 -25.21 19.25
CA GLU A 10 -0.16 -24.62 20.58
C GLU A 10 -0.22 -23.10 20.57
N VAL A 11 0.25 -22.46 19.50
CA VAL A 11 0.40 -21.00 19.42
C VAL A 11 -0.59 -20.36 18.46
N CYS A 12 -0.75 -20.89 17.25
CA CYS A 12 -1.68 -20.36 16.26
C CYS A 12 -3.12 -20.22 16.76
N PRO A 13 -3.70 -21.22 17.47
CA PRO A 13 -5.08 -21.12 17.96
C PRO A 13 -5.29 -20.05 19.03
N LYS A 14 -4.22 -19.55 19.65
CA LYS A 14 -4.26 -18.50 20.70
C LYS A 14 -4.32 -17.08 20.14
N GLY A 15 -4.37 -16.91 18.83
CA GLY A 15 -4.59 -15.62 18.16
C GLY A 15 -3.51 -14.57 18.44
N ARG A 16 -3.84 -13.49 19.14
CA ARG A 16 -2.90 -12.38 19.41
C ARG A 16 -1.59 -12.78 20.11
N GLY A 17 -1.59 -13.90 20.80
CA GLY A 17 -0.40 -14.45 21.46
C GLY A 17 0.66 -15.02 20.51
N ALA A 18 0.28 -15.35 19.25
CA ALA A 18 1.20 -15.93 18.27
C ALA A 18 2.37 -14.99 17.95
N ARG A 19 2.12 -13.68 17.86
CA ARG A 19 3.17 -12.68 17.58
C ARG A 19 4.17 -12.51 18.74
N SER A 20 3.75 -12.72 19.98
CA SER A 20 4.62 -12.55 21.15
C SER A 20 5.59 -13.72 21.35
N VAL A 21 5.33 -14.86 20.73
CA VAL A 21 6.12 -16.10 20.86
C VAL A 21 7.03 -16.34 19.65
N ALA A 22 6.75 -15.68 18.52
CA ALA A 22 7.58 -15.78 17.32
C ALA A 22 8.83 -14.90 17.48
N HIS A 23 9.97 -15.52 17.67
CA HIS A 23 11.28 -14.84 17.72
C HIS A 23 11.85 -14.53 16.32
N ALA A 24 11.15 -14.89 15.24
CA ALA A 24 11.53 -14.64 13.85
C ALA A 24 10.58 -13.65 13.19
N GLU A 25 11.04 -12.99 12.14
CA GLU A 25 10.18 -12.19 11.28
C GLU A 25 9.03 -13.05 10.77
N LEU A 26 7.81 -12.57 10.99
CA LEU A 26 6.59 -13.20 10.48
C LEU A 26 6.30 -12.64 9.10
N ALA A 27 6.16 -13.53 8.12
CA ALA A 27 5.66 -13.19 6.82
C ALA A 27 4.20 -13.65 6.71
N ALA A 28 3.35 -12.80 6.11
CA ALA A 28 1.97 -13.15 5.81
C ALA A 28 1.89 -13.78 4.43
N LEU A 29 1.24 -14.94 4.31
CA LEU A 29 0.79 -15.47 3.03
C LEU A 29 -0.59 -14.88 2.73
N LYS A 30 -0.68 -14.01 1.74
CA LYS A 30 -1.94 -13.50 1.21
C LYS A 30 -2.31 -14.28 -0.03
N ILE A 31 -3.52 -14.80 -0.07
CA ILE A 31 -4.11 -15.46 -1.23
C ILE A 31 -5.20 -14.58 -1.81
N THR A 32 -5.52 -14.78 -3.07
CA THR A 32 -6.66 -14.13 -3.69
C THR A 32 -7.93 -14.75 -3.13
N MET A 33 -8.77 -13.92 -2.53
CA MET A 33 -10.07 -14.31 -1.99
C MET A 33 -11.10 -13.42 -2.68
N ASN A 34 -11.58 -13.90 -3.82
CA ASN A 34 -12.38 -13.11 -4.74
C ASN A 34 -13.75 -13.77 -4.89
N ASP A 35 -14.66 -13.49 -3.98
CA ASP A 35 -16.05 -13.76 -4.29
C ASP A 35 -16.64 -12.63 -5.14
N ARG A 36 -17.60 -13.00 -6.01
CA ARG A 36 -18.25 -12.07 -6.95
C ARG A 36 -18.97 -10.92 -6.25
N ASP A 37 -19.33 -11.10 -4.98
CA ASP A 37 -20.16 -10.19 -4.19
C ASP A 37 -19.39 -9.52 -3.03
N THR A 38 -18.11 -9.80 -2.84
CA THR A 38 -17.28 -9.18 -1.79
C THR A 38 -16.20 -8.28 -2.38
N SER A 39 -15.73 -7.32 -1.57
CA SER A 39 -14.52 -6.56 -1.87
C SER A 39 -13.34 -7.51 -1.76
N ALA A 40 -12.89 -7.98 -2.88
CA ALA A 40 -11.98 -9.07 -2.99
C ALA A 40 -10.53 -8.64 -2.82
N THR A 41 -9.72 -9.55 -2.32
CA THR A 41 -8.27 -9.43 -2.36
C THR A 41 -7.73 -10.06 -3.64
N PHE A 42 -6.82 -9.38 -4.30
CA PHE A 42 -6.07 -9.88 -5.44
C PHE A 42 -4.58 -9.89 -5.07
N SER A 43 -4.07 -11.04 -4.67
CA SER A 43 -2.71 -11.15 -4.11
C SER A 43 -1.62 -10.65 -5.06
N THR A 44 -1.77 -10.83 -6.38
CA THR A 44 -0.86 -10.31 -7.40
C THR A 44 -0.68 -8.79 -7.33
N ALA A 45 -1.67 -8.03 -6.87
CA ALA A 45 -1.53 -6.59 -6.70
C ALA A 45 -0.41 -6.23 -5.73
N SER A 46 -0.17 -7.01 -4.68
CA SER A 46 0.96 -6.79 -3.76
C SER A 46 2.32 -6.90 -4.46
N LEU A 47 2.46 -7.80 -5.44
CA LEU A 47 3.66 -7.89 -6.29
C LEU A 47 3.79 -6.67 -7.19
N LEU A 48 2.71 -6.27 -7.84
CA LEU A 48 2.68 -5.10 -8.73
C LEU A 48 3.13 -3.84 -7.98
N TYR A 49 2.56 -3.59 -6.78
CA TYR A 49 2.97 -2.47 -5.94
C TYR A 49 4.45 -2.51 -5.59
N TYR A 50 4.97 -3.67 -5.17
CA TYR A 50 6.38 -3.83 -4.83
C TYR A 50 7.30 -3.55 -6.02
N HIS A 51 7.03 -4.14 -7.19
CA HIS A 51 7.88 -3.97 -8.38
C HIS A 51 7.81 -2.56 -8.95
N PHE A 52 6.61 -1.94 -9.00
CA PHE A 52 6.46 -0.57 -9.46
C PHE A 52 7.13 0.43 -8.50
N ALA A 53 6.93 0.27 -7.19
CA ALA A 53 7.60 1.12 -6.20
C ALA A 53 9.13 1.05 -6.33
N ARG A 54 9.68 -0.13 -6.53
CA ARG A 54 11.14 -0.29 -6.75
C ARG A 54 11.60 0.32 -8.06
N TYR A 55 10.86 0.16 -9.14
CA TYR A 55 11.20 0.77 -10.41
C TYR A 55 11.14 2.31 -10.33
N LEU A 56 10.10 2.83 -9.71
CA LEU A 56 9.90 4.26 -9.53
C LEU A 56 10.85 4.89 -8.49
N ASP A 57 11.64 4.09 -7.79
CA ASP A 57 12.50 4.51 -6.67
C ASP A 57 11.71 5.27 -5.60
N ALA A 58 10.55 4.73 -5.30
CA ALA A 58 9.64 5.35 -4.36
C ALA A 58 10.21 5.34 -2.93
N ALA A 59 10.10 6.47 -2.25
CA ALA A 59 10.51 6.62 -0.86
C ALA A 59 9.52 5.97 0.12
N VAL A 60 8.25 5.83 -0.30
CA VAL A 60 7.26 5.06 0.45
C VAL A 60 7.69 3.60 0.52
N TYR A 61 7.68 3.05 1.73
CA TYR A 61 8.02 1.64 1.89
C TYR A 61 6.86 0.75 1.43
N VAL A 62 7.13 -0.11 0.46
CA VAL A 62 6.25 -1.18 0.05
C VAL A 62 6.90 -2.51 0.46
N PRO A 63 6.20 -3.39 1.21
CA PRO A 63 6.76 -4.66 1.64
C PRO A 63 7.28 -5.49 0.48
N VAL A 64 8.41 -6.15 0.69
CA VAL A 64 8.90 -7.17 -0.25
C VAL A 64 7.82 -8.21 -0.43
N ALA A 65 7.46 -8.46 -1.68
CA ALA A 65 6.42 -9.40 -2.05
C ALA A 65 6.99 -10.44 -3.02
N VAL A 66 6.74 -11.72 -2.75
CA VAL A 66 7.18 -12.84 -3.59
C VAL A 66 6.06 -13.84 -3.79
N TYR A 67 5.96 -14.41 -4.99
CA TYR A 67 5.06 -15.51 -5.24
C TYR A 67 5.44 -16.74 -4.41
N ARG A 68 4.41 -17.37 -3.88
CA ARG A 68 4.49 -18.69 -3.24
C ARG A 68 3.31 -19.53 -3.66
N SER A 69 3.52 -20.83 -3.72
CA SER A 69 2.44 -21.81 -3.76
C SER A 69 2.45 -22.64 -2.49
N MET A 70 1.31 -23.16 -2.16
CA MET A 70 1.09 -24.09 -1.06
C MET A 70 0.20 -25.21 -1.59
N ASP A 71 0.53 -26.45 -1.23
CA ASP A 71 -0.34 -27.60 -1.53
C ASP A 71 -1.80 -27.30 -1.15
N ARG A 72 -2.72 -27.49 -2.09
CA ARG A 72 -4.14 -27.12 -1.96
C ARG A 72 -4.80 -27.84 -0.79
N GLN A 73 -4.53 -29.14 -0.62
CA GLN A 73 -5.12 -29.90 0.48
C GLN A 73 -4.58 -29.44 1.83
N ALA A 74 -3.27 -29.15 1.90
CA ALA A 74 -2.67 -28.60 3.11
C ALA A 74 -3.21 -27.21 3.45
N HIS A 75 -3.47 -26.36 2.44
CA HIS A 75 -4.09 -25.04 2.65
C HIS A 75 -5.55 -25.21 3.13
N HIS A 76 -6.34 -26.04 2.45
CA HIS A 76 -7.71 -26.35 2.85
C HIS A 76 -7.79 -26.77 4.33
N ASP A 77 -7.03 -27.82 4.73
CA ASP A 77 -7.16 -28.42 6.05
C ASP A 77 -6.58 -27.55 7.19
N ARG A 78 -5.52 -26.77 6.89
CA ARG A 78 -4.76 -26.05 7.92
C ARG A 78 -5.01 -24.56 7.95
N VAL A 79 -5.58 -23.98 6.88
CA VAL A 79 -5.81 -22.54 6.76
C VAL A 79 -7.27 -22.23 6.51
N ALA A 80 -7.87 -22.70 5.40
CA ALA A 80 -9.23 -22.35 5.01
C ALA A 80 -10.29 -22.87 6.00
N MET A 81 -10.28 -24.16 6.31
CA MET A 81 -11.22 -24.76 7.27
C MET A 81 -11.07 -24.19 8.70
N PRO A 82 -9.87 -23.99 9.25
CA PRO A 82 -9.71 -23.25 10.51
C PRO A 82 -10.22 -21.80 10.43
N GLY A 83 -9.94 -21.09 9.34
CA GLY A 83 -10.42 -19.71 9.12
C GLY A 83 -11.94 -19.64 9.14
N LEU A 84 -12.60 -20.54 8.41
CA LEU A 84 -14.06 -20.67 8.38
C LEU A 84 -14.64 -20.90 9.78
N ARG A 85 -14.08 -21.86 10.54
CA ARG A 85 -14.54 -22.16 11.91
C ARG A 85 -14.34 -20.99 12.87
N LEU A 86 -13.19 -20.32 12.83
CA LEU A 86 -12.85 -19.23 13.74
C LEU A 86 -13.70 -17.97 13.51
N THR A 87 -14.29 -17.82 12.35
CA THR A 87 -15.09 -16.65 11.98
C THR A 87 -16.61 -16.89 12.06
N ALA A 88 -17.07 -18.14 12.23
CA ALA A 88 -18.48 -18.52 12.13
C ALA A 88 -19.43 -17.73 13.05
N ASP A 89 -19.05 -17.52 14.32
CA ASP A 89 -19.91 -16.89 15.31
C ASP A 89 -19.55 -15.42 15.57
N GLN A 90 -18.74 -14.78 14.70
CA GLN A 90 -18.26 -13.42 14.88
C GLN A 90 -19.02 -12.44 13.97
N SER A 91 -20.00 -11.72 14.52
CA SER A 91 -20.81 -10.76 13.76
C SER A 91 -20.00 -9.63 13.09
N SER A 92 -18.84 -9.26 13.65
CA SER A 92 -17.90 -8.27 13.09
C SER A 92 -17.06 -8.83 11.92
N LEU A 93 -17.06 -10.15 11.70
CA LEU A 93 -16.23 -10.83 10.70
C LEU A 93 -17.05 -11.49 9.58
N LYS A 94 -18.31 -11.08 9.39
CA LYS A 94 -19.22 -11.69 8.39
C LYS A 94 -18.60 -11.75 6.98
N MET A 95 -17.96 -10.67 6.55
CA MET A 95 -17.33 -10.61 5.23
C MET A 95 -16.13 -11.58 5.13
N ILE A 96 -15.31 -11.65 6.18
CA ILE A 96 -14.16 -12.56 6.25
C ILE A 96 -14.66 -14.01 6.31
N HIS A 97 -15.74 -14.27 7.04
CA HIS A 97 -16.37 -15.61 7.10
C HIS A 97 -16.88 -16.05 5.73
N ALA A 98 -17.55 -15.15 4.99
CA ALA A 98 -18.01 -15.43 3.63
C ALA A 98 -16.82 -15.78 2.71
N ALA A 99 -15.75 -15.00 2.77
CA ALA A 99 -14.55 -15.25 1.99
C ALA A 99 -13.90 -16.62 2.29
N TRP A 100 -13.86 -17.02 3.56
CA TRP A 100 -13.38 -18.37 3.92
C TRP A 100 -14.30 -19.49 3.42
N ARG A 101 -15.60 -19.31 3.50
CA ARG A 101 -16.57 -20.28 2.96
C ARG A 101 -16.36 -20.49 1.46
N ASP A 102 -16.19 -19.41 0.72
CA ASP A 102 -16.01 -19.47 -0.72
C ASP A 102 -14.67 -20.11 -1.08
N MET A 103 -13.59 -19.78 -0.35
CA MET A 103 -12.29 -20.43 -0.50
C MET A 103 -12.36 -21.95 -0.26
N VAL A 104 -13.06 -22.40 0.78
CA VAL A 104 -13.27 -23.84 1.05
C VAL A 104 -13.99 -24.48 -0.13
N THR A 105 -15.06 -23.86 -0.64
CA THR A 105 -15.80 -24.36 -1.80
C THR A 105 -14.93 -24.46 -3.05
N ASP A 106 -14.12 -23.43 -3.32
CA ASP A 106 -13.21 -23.42 -4.46
C ASP A 106 -12.13 -24.49 -4.36
N GLU A 107 -11.60 -24.74 -3.16
CA GLU A 107 -10.62 -25.81 -2.93
C GLU A 107 -11.20 -27.21 -3.01
N GLU A 108 -12.45 -27.39 -2.63
CA GLU A 108 -13.19 -28.67 -2.77
C GLU A 108 -13.57 -28.94 -4.23
N THR A 109 -13.84 -27.87 -5.02
CA THR A 109 -14.29 -27.98 -6.41
C THR A 109 -13.41 -27.17 -7.37
N PRO A 110 -12.08 -27.36 -7.39
CA PRO A 110 -11.15 -26.48 -8.10
C PRO A 110 -11.35 -26.47 -9.63
N GLY A 111 -12.05 -27.47 -10.16
CA GLY A 111 -12.42 -27.55 -11.57
C GLY A 111 -13.35 -26.46 -12.04
N THR A 112 -14.15 -25.90 -11.14
CA THR A 112 -15.17 -24.87 -11.46
C THR A 112 -14.66 -23.45 -11.33
N TYR A 113 -13.53 -23.22 -10.65
CA TYR A 113 -12.97 -21.89 -10.42
C TYR A 113 -12.37 -21.28 -11.69
N GLN A 114 -12.71 -20.02 -11.98
CA GLN A 114 -12.21 -19.26 -13.11
C GLN A 114 -12.02 -17.77 -12.72
N PRO A 115 -10.94 -17.10 -13.13
CA PRO A 115 -9.79 -17.64 -13.84
C PRO A 115 -8.88 -18.46 -12.90
N VAL A 116 -8.40 -19.59 -13.39
CA VAL A 116 -7.59 -20.55 -12.59
C VAL A 116 -6.39 -19.89 -11.95
N ARG A 117 -5.65 -19.08 -12.72
CA ARG A 117 -4.40 -18.45 -12.31
C ARG A 117 -4.52 -17.45 -11.14
N ASP A 118 -5.71 -17.02 -10.78
CA ASP A 118 -5.89 -16.09 -9.66
C ASP A 118 -5.68 -16.78 -8.32
N VAL A 119 -6.03 -18.06 -8.24
CA VAL A 119 -5.99 -18.85 -7.00
C VAL A 119 -5.17 -20.11 -7.14
N PHE A 120 -5.25 -20.82 -8.27
CA PHE A 120 -4.65 -22.13 -8.42
C PHE A 120 -3.52 -22.18 -9.44
N THR A 121 -2.56 -23.08 -9.23
CA THR A 121 -1.65 -23.53 -10.29
C THR A 121 -2.42 -24.14 -11.46
N PRO A 122 -1.84 -24.18 -12.68
CA PRO A 122 -2.54 -24.73 -13.86
C PRO A 122 -3.06 -26.15 -13.67
N ASP A 123 -2.36 -26.98 -12.89
CA ASP A 123 -2.77 -28.36 -12.54
C ASP A 123 -3.72 -28.43 -11.35
N ARG A 124 -4.06 -27.29 -10.72
CA ARG A 124 -4.92 -27.13 -9.57
C ARG A 124 -4.50 -27.93 -8.30
N LYS A 125 -3.23 -28.30 -8.23
CA LYS A 125 -2.70 -29.00 -7.05
C LYS A 125 -2.31 -28.06 -5.92
N ASP A 126 -1.86 -26.86 -6.26
CA ASP A 126 -1.46 -25.84 -5.32
C ASP A 126 -2.35 -24.60 -5.41
N VAL A 127 -2.46 -23.87 -4.30
CA VAL A 127 -2.97 -22.49 -4.26
C VAL A 127 -1.81 -21.53 -4.38
N TYR A 128 -2.00 -20.46 -5.17
CA TYR A 128 -1.07 -19.33 -5.21
C TYR A 128 -1.33 -18.35 -4.09
N GLY A 129 -0.27 -17.78 -3.59
CA GLY A 129 -0.31 -16.63 -2.70
C GLY A 129 0.92 -15.76 -2.88
N VAL A 130 0.90 -14.64 -2.21
CA VAL A 130 2.02 -13.73 -2.09
C VAL A 130 2.48 -13.72 -0.64
N LEU A 131 3.73 -14.10 -0.44
CA LEU A 131 4.39 -13.98 0.85
C LEU A 131 4.96 -12.59 0.99
N LEU A 132 4.58 -11.88 2.05
CA LEU A 132 5.06 -10.52 2.30
C LEU A 132 5.28 -10.28 3.79
N ASN A 133 6.25 -9.42 4.09
CA ASN A 133 6.51 -8.94 5.44
C ASN A 133 5.77 -7.62 5.66
N GLN A 134 4.71 -7.67 6.45
CA GLN A 134 3.92 -6.49 6.80
C GLN A 134 4.41 -5.93 8.14
N GLU A 135 4.87 -4.69 8.11
CA GLU A 135 5.27 -3.94 9.28
C GLU A 135 4.58 -2.57 9.31
N GLY A 136 4.36 -2.07 10.51
CA GLY A 136 3.88 -0.71 10.70
C GLY A 136 2.74 -0.61 11.72
N ARG A 137 2.38 0.64 11.98
CA ARG A 137 1.22 0.99 12.81
C ARG A 137 0.32 1.88 11.97
N ARG A 138 -0.98 1.70 12.11
CA ARG A 138 -1.97 2.50 11.39
C ARG A 138 -1.78 3.98 11.69
N TYR A 139 -1.72 4.82 10.63
CA TYR A 139 -1.79 6.27 10.78
C TYR A 139 -3.16 6.71 11.29
N SER A 140 -3.18 7.87 11.88
CA SER A 140 -4.38 8.59 12.31
C SER A 140 -5.01 9.41 11.17
N GLU A 141 -6.03 10.19 11.49
CA GLU A 141 -6.72 11.10 10.57
C GLU A 141 -5.77 12.09 9.87
N ALA A 142 -4.65 12.45 10.47
CA ALA A 142 -3.65 13.33 9.85
C ALA A 142 -3.23 12.86 8.44
N ILE A 143 -3.24 11.55 8.24
CA ILE A 143 -2.87 10.91 6.97
C ILE A 143 -4.05 10.15 6.35
N ASN A 144 -4.83 9.42 7.17
CA ASN A 144 -5.86 8.51 6.65
C ASN A 144 -7.20 9.19 6.33
N GLY A 145 -7.38 10.47 6.70
CA GLY A 145 -8.63 11.19 6.55
C GLY A 145 -9.68 10.83 7.60
N THR A 146 -10.80 11.57 7.60
CA THR A 146 -11.84 11.46 8.62
C THR A 146 -12.92 10.43 8.32
N ARG A 147 -13.11 10.08 7.07
CA ARG A 147 -14.20 9.24 6.56
C ARG A 147 -15.61 9.80 6.79
N GLU A 148 -15.75 11.11 7.01
CA GLU A 148 -17.03 11.77 7.25
C GLU A 148 -17.94 11.79 6.03
N SER A 149 -17.34 11.86 4.83
CA SER A 149 -18.06 11.87 3.55
C SER A 149 -18.43 10.46 3.04
N GLY A 150 -18.23 9.41 3.84
CA GLY A 150 -18.57 8.04 3.52
C GLY A 150 -17.50 7.29 2.72
N TRP A 151 -17.87 6.16 2.16
CA TRP A 151 -16.97 5.26 1.43
C TRP A 151 -16.69 5.74 0.00
N GLY A 152 -15.67 5.16 -0.62
CA GLY A 152 -15.34 5.36 -2.03
C GLY A 152 -14.89 6.79 -2.34
N ASP A 153 -15.59 7.48 -3.22
CA ASP A 153 -15.29 8.87 -3.59
C ASP A 153 -15.33 9.82 -2.38
N GLY A 154 -16.23 9.56 -1.42
CA GLY A 154 -16.33 10.33 -0.18
C GLY A 154 -15.03 10.26 0.62
N GLN A 155 -14.54 9.05 0.89
CA GLN A 155 -13.26 8.85 1.56
C GLN A 155 -12.10 9.54 0.84
N SER A 156 -12.04 9.43 -0.49
CA SER A 156 -10.98 10.06 -1.27
C SER A 156 -11.02 11.60 -1.18
N ARG A 157 -12.22 12.20 -1.10
CA ARG A 157 -12.36 13.64 -0.87
C ARG A 157 -11.94 14.05 0.55
N ASP A 158 -12.27 13.24 1.56
CA ASP A 158 -11.84 13.49 2.94
C ASP A 158 -10.31 13.36 3.06
N PHE A 159 -9.71 12.39 2.38
CA PHE A 159 -8.26 12.24 2.31
C PHE A 159 -7.58 13.47 1.72
N GLN A 160 -8.16 14.07 0.67
CA GLN A 160 -7.64 15.30 0.06
C GLN A 160 -7.74 16.54 0.96
N ARG A 161 -8.46 16.47 2.08
CA ARG A 161 -8.55 17.50 3.11
C ARG A 161 -7.55 17.31 4.25
N THR A 162 -6.82 16.20 4.27
CA THR A 162 -5.80 15.96 5.30
C THR A 162 -4.68 17.00 5.20
N PRO A 163 -4.08 17.42 6.32
CA PRO A 163 -3.04 18.44 6.33
C PRO A 163 -1.89 18.15 5.37
N PRO A 164 -1.34 16.92 5.28
CA PRO A 164 -0.29 16.63 4.32
C PRO A 164 -0.74 16.69 2.85
N PHE A 165 -1.99 16.30 2.55
CA PHE A 165 -2.49 16.40 1.17
C PHE A 165 -2.81 17.84 0.77
N VAL A 166 -3.29 18.65 1.70
CA VAL A 166 -3.47 20.10 1.47
C VAL A 166 -2.13 20.76 1.14
N ALA A 167 -1.07 20.41 1.89
CA ALA A 167 0.28 20.88 1.55
C ALA A 167 0.71 20.40 0.15
N LEU A 168 0.52 19.12 -0.19
CA LEU A 168 0.88 18.54 -1.47
C LEU A 168 0.16 19.21 -2.66
N ALA A 169 -1.08 19.65 -2.45
CA ALA A 169 -1.92 20.26 -3.47
C ALA A 169 -1.83 21.81 -3.50
N HIS A 170 -1.02 22.42 -2.64
CA HIS A 170 -0.93 23.89 -2.54
C HIS A 170 -0.17 24.49 -3.72
N ASP A 171 -0.75 25.53 -4.33
CA ASP A 171 -0.10 26.24 -5.43
C ASP A 171 0.80 27.38 -4.91
N GLY A 172 1.98 27.04 -4.43
CA GLY A 172 2.97 27.97 -3.88
C GLY A 172 4.34 27.31 -3.81
N ASP A 173 5.29 27.94 -3.13
CA ASP A 173 6.57 27.33 -2.80
C ASP A 173 6.41 26.30 -1.65
N LEU A 174 7.43 25.49 -1.42
CA LEU A 174 7.41 24.45 -0.39
C LEU A 174 7.09 25.00 1.01
N LYS A 175 7.61 26.17 1.34
CA LYS A 175 7.39 26.80 2.64
C LYS A 175 5.92 27.19 2.82
N SER A 176 5.31 27.81 1.82
CA SER A 176 3.89 28.18 1.83
C SER A 176 2.98 26.93 1.80
N ALA A 177 3.39 25.89 1.08
CA ALA A 177 2.69 24.60 1.07
C ALA A 177 2.63 23.95 2.47
N ILE A 178 3.77 23.88 3.16
CA ILE A 178 3.82 23.36 4.54
C ILE A 178 2.97 24.22 5.47
N ALA A 179 3.02 25.55 5.34
CA ALA A 179 2.20 26.46 6.13
C ALA A 179 0.69 26.23 5.89
N ALA A 180 0.27 26.01 4.64
CA ALA A 180 -1.10 25.67 4.29
C ALA A 180 -1.54 24.33 4.91
N GLY A 181 -0.67 23.30 4.88
CA GLY A 181 -0.92 22.03 5.56
C GLY A 181 -1.09 22.19 7.07
N ARG A 182 -0.27 22.99 7.74
CA ARG A 182 -0.43 23.30 9.17
C ARG A 182 -1.73 24.02 9.44
N ALA A 183 -2.06 25.04 8.62
CA ALA A 183 -3.31 25.78 8.75
C ALA A 183 -4.54 24.87 8.60
N ALA A 184 -4.48 23.87 7.72
CA ALA A 184 -5.55 22.89 7.56
C ALA A 184 -5.79 22.02 8.79
N ALA A 185 -4.81 21.88 9.68
CA ALA A 185 -4.99 21.21 10.96
C ALA A 185 -5.66 22.11 12.01
N THR A 186 -5.42 23.42 11.94
CA THR A 186 -5.89 24.39 12.95
C THR A 186 -7.41 24.52 12.91
N GLY A 187 -8.05 24.40 14.06
CA GLY A 187 -9.52 24.46 14.17
C GLY A 187 -10.23 23.17 13.79
N HIS A 188 -9.49 22.11 13.42
CA HIS A 188 -10.06 20.80 13.15
C HIS A 188 -9.67 19.81 14.26
N PRO A 189 -10.53 19.54 15.26
CA PRO A 189 -10.16 18.82 16.49
C PRO A 189 -9.54 17.45 16.28
N ARG A 190 -9.86 16.79 15.15
CA ARG A 190 -9.32 15.46 14.82
C ARG A 190 -7.90 15.56 14.25
N PHE A 191 -7.62 16.58 13.44
CA PHE A 191 -6.29 16.78 12.87
C PHE A 191 -5.31 17.36 13.89
N GLU A 192 -5.76 18.28 14.76
CA GLU A 192 -4.92 18.88 15.83
C GLU A 192 -4.37 17.87 16.82
N ARG A 193 -4.98 16.68 16.93
CA ARG A 193 -4.44 15.59 17.76
C ARG A 193 -3.14 15.00 17.23
N TYR A 194 -2.82 15.20 15.96
CA TYR A 194 -1.74 14.50 15.27
C TYR A 194 -0.77 15.40 14.52
N VAL A 195 -1.23 16.60 14.16
CA VAL A 195 -0.39 17.64 13.54
C VAL A 195 -0.34 18.80 14.51
N HIS A 196 0.83 18.99 15.11
CA HIS A 196 1.06 20.02 16.12
C HIS A 196 1.91 21.15 15.53
N ALA A 197 1.97 22.29 16.24
CA ALA A 197 2.76 23.44 15.81
C ALA A 197 4.26 23.12 15.69
N ASP A 198 4.76 22.19 16.51
CA ASP A 198 6.14 21.72 16.57
C ASP A 198 6.42 20.52 15.63
N THR A 199 5.42 20.04 14.85
CA THR A 199 5.67 19.02 13.85
C THR A 199 6.75 19.52 12.89
N PRO A 200 7.89 18.83 12.69
CA PRO A 200 8.96 19.32 11.86
C PRO A 200 8.53 19.54 10.40
N ASP A 201 9.04 20.60 9.74
CA ASP A 201 8.82 20.82 8.30
C ASP A 201 9.27 19.62 7.47
N LEU A 202 10.37 18.99 7.87
CA LEU A 202 10.86 17.76 7.24
C LEU A 202 9.85 16.62 7.27
N GLN A 203 9.00 16.52 8.34
CA GLN A 203 7.91 15.53 8.36
C GLN A 203 6.87 15.80 7.28
N PHE A 204 6.54 17.07 7.01
CA PHE A 204 5.65 17.42 5.90
C PHE A 204 6.26 17.07 4.55
N VAL A 205 7.56 17.34 4.35
CA VAL A 205 8.26 16.97 3.10
C VAL A 205 8.19 15.46 2.85
N PHE A 206 8.44 14.63 3.88
CA PHE A 206 8.29 13.18 3.75
C PHE A 206 6.84 12.77 3.45
N TRP A 207 5.88 13.33 4.16
CA TRP A 207 4.47 13.04 3.89
C TRP A 207 4.05 13.42 2.47
N MET A 208 4.42 14.61 2.01
CA MET A 208 4.11 15.09 0.66
C MET A 208 4.70 14.15 -0.40
N ARG A 209 5.98 13.79 -0.26
CA ARG A 209 6.64 12.85 -1.16
C ARG A 209 5.96 11.48 -1.18
N GLU A 210 5.79 10.89 -0.01
CA GLU A 210 5.20 9.56 0.13
C GLU A 210 3.74 9.53 -0.35
N LEU A 211 2.94 10.58 -0.09
CA LEU A 211 1.57 10.70 -0.59
C LEU A 211 1.49 10.90 -2.11
N ALA A 212 2.43 11.61 -2.71
CA ALA A 212 2.51 11.72 -4.17
C ALA A 212 2.75 10.34 -4.81
N GLU A 213 3.66 9.55 -4.24
CA GLU A 213 3.99 8.21 -4.69
C GLU A 213 2.83 7.21 -4.46
N ILE A 214 2.16 7.28 -3.31
CA ILE A 214 0.95 6.49 -3.01
C ILE A 214 -0.16 6.82 -4.01
N THR A 215 -0.42 8.11 -4.24
CA THR A 215 -1.46 8.56 -5.18
C THR A 215 -1.18 8.04 -6.59
N LEU A 216 0.08 8.03 -7.02
CA LEU A 216 0.47 7.47 -8.31
C LEU A 216 0.20 5.96 -8.38
N LEU A 217 0.66 5.18 -7.39
CA LEU A 217 0.47 3.73 -7.36
C LEU A 217 -1.02 3.35 -7.30
N ASP A 218 -1.79 4.03 -6.46
CA ASP A 218 -3.22 3.81 -6.31
C ASP A 218 -4.00 4.22 -7.57
N TYR A 219 -3.54 5.25 -8.29
CA TYR A 219 -4.07 5.61 -9.60
C TYR A 219 -3.82 4.53 -10.66
N ILE A 220 -2.60 4.00 -10.70
CA ILE A 220 -2.22 2.94 -11.66
C ILE A 220 -3.05 1.67 -11.42
N PHE A 221 -3.17 1.24 -10.16
CA PHE A 221 -3.74 -0.05 -9.81
C PHE A 221 -5.21 0.00 -9.33
N SER A 222 -5.86 1.14 -9.35
CA SER A 222 -7.28 1.27 -8.94
C SER A 222 -7.54 0.73 -7.53
N GLN A 223 -6.77 1.18 -6.54
CA GLN A 223 -6.90 0.74 -5.16
C GLN A 223 -8.28 1.09 -4.57
N GLN A 224 -8.93 0.10 -3.96
CA GLN A 224 -10.27 0.25 -3.40
C GLN A 224 -10.27 0.70 -1.95
N ASP A 225 -9.29 0.25 -1.17
CA ASP A 225 -9.29 0.37 0.29
C ASP A 225 -8.02 1.01 0.84
N ARG A 226 -7.54 2.09 0.18
CA ARG A 226 -6.34 2.81 0.65
C ARG A 226 -6.64 3.67 1.86
N ILE A 227 -7.75 4.37 1.83
CA ILE A 227 -8.07 5.35 2.87
C ILE A 227 -8.37 4.65 4.18
N GLY A 228 -7.55 4.98 5.20
CA GLY A 228 -7.53 4.27 6.48
C GLY A 228 -6.63 3.03 6.53
N ASN A 229 -5.97 2.68 5.43
CA ASN A 229 -5.03 1.55 5.32
C ASN A 229 -3.60 2.00 5.00
N ILE A 230 -3.19 3.13 5.54
CA ILE A 230 -1.82 3.64 5.50
C ILE A 230 -1.20 3.45 6.87
N ASP A 231 -0.07 2.79 6.91
CA ASP A 231 0.69 2.50 8.13
C ASP A 231 1.98 3.32 8.17
N TYR A 232 2.61 3.38 9.33
CA TYR A 232 3.90 4.03 9.50
C TYR A 232 4.84 3.26 10.39
N VAL A 233 6.15 3.52 10.21
CA VAL A 233 7.22 3.17 11.15
C VAL A 233 8.01 4.42 11.48
N GLU A 234 8.41 4.55 12.73
CA GLU A 234 9.19 5.70 13.19
C GLU A 234 10.68 5.42 13.12
N TYR A 235 11.43 6.42 12.68
CA TYR A 235 12.89 6.41 12.61
C TYR A 235 13.47 7.68 13.21
N TRP A 236 14.66 7.54 13.82
CA TRP A 236 15.55 8.64 14.14
C TRP A 236 16.45 8.90 12.94
N TYR A 237 16.56 10.15 12.51
CA TYR A 237 17.41 10.62 11.42
C TYR A 237 18.42 11.63 11.93
N TRP A 238 19.67 11.54 11.46
CA TRP A 238 20.73 12.50 11.73
C TRP A 238 21.72 12.53 10.57
N THR A 239 22.57 13.57 10.52
CA THR A 239 23.70 13.66 9.60
C THR A 239 24.98 13.33 10.35
N GLU A 240 25.81 12.47 9.77
CA GLU A 240 27.11 12.05 10.26
C GLU A 240 28.04 11.85 9.06
N ASP A 241 29.20 12.53 9.06
CA ASP A 241 30.17 12.50 7.96
C ASP A 241 29.52 12.81 6.58
N ASP A 242 28.71 13.86 6.52
CA ASP A 242 27.94 14.30 5.34
C ASP A 242 26.96 13.25 4.79
N ALA A 243 26.71 12.17 5.52
CA ALA A 243 25.75 11.13 5.17
C ALA A 243 24.54 11.16 6.08
N VAL A 244 23.34 10.97 5.52
CA VAL A 244 22.12 10.79 6.28
C VAL A 244 22.12 9.38 6.89
N ARG A 245 22.06 9.34 8.22
CA ARG A 245 21.93 8.11 9.00
C ARG A 245 20.52 7.97 9.53
N ARG A 246 20.08 6.74 9.68
CA ARG A 246 18.80 6.46 10.34
C ARG A 246 18.85 5.18 11.14
N THR A 247 18.05 5.13 12.21
CA THR A 247 17.76 3.91 12.97
C THR A 247 16.28 3.86 13.33
N ARG A 248 15.74 2.66 13.45
CA ARG A 248 14.34 2.47 13.82
C ARG A 248 14.12 2.92 15.26
N ALA A 249 13.04 3.66 15.52
CA ALA A 249 12.63 4.02 16.87
C ALA A 249 11.92 2.82 17.53
N GLY A 250 12.58 2.22 18.53
CA GLY A 250 12.05 1.07 19.27
C GLY A 250 11.02 1.43 20.36
N GLY A 251 10.92 2.70 20.72
CA GLY A 251 10.06 3.21 21.79
C GLY A 251 10.07 4.73 21.86
N ALA A 252 9.67 5.29 23.01
CA ALA A 252 9.66 6.74 23.22
C ALA A 252 11.08 7.31 23.34
N ASP A 253 11.98 6.54 23.93
CA ASP A 253 13.34 6.99 24.24
C ASP A 253 14.27 6.91 23.03
N ARG A 254 15.24 7.82 23.01
CA ARG A 254 16.29 7.81 22.00
C ARG A 254 17.26 6.67 22.29
N PRO A 255 17.56 5.80 21.31
CA PRO A 255 18.52 4.73 21.49
C PRO A 255 19.93 5.24 21.80
N ALA A 256 20.73 4.46 22.53
CA ALA A 256 22.13 4.75 22.74
C ALA A 256 22.86 4.86 21.38
N GLY A 257 23.75 5.88 21.26
CA GLY A 257 24.47 6.16 20.01
C GLY A 257 23.76 7.05 19.00
N VAL A 258 22.48 7.37 19.22
CA VAL A 258 21.76 8.36 18.41
C VAL A 258 22.02 9.77 18.96
N PRO A 259 22.58 10.71 18.16
CA PRO A 259 22.97 12.02 18.65
C PRO A 259 21.77 12.89 19.08
N ALA A 260 22.05 13.92 19.89
CA ALA A 260 21.01 14.77 20.47
C ALA A 260 20.21 15.57 19.43
N ASN A 261 20.82 15.89 18.31
CA ASN A 261 20.21 16.63 17.19
C ASN A 261 19.43 15.72 16.22
N ALA A 262 19.35 14.43 16.48
CA ALA A 262 18.56 13.52 15.63
C ALA A 262 17.06 13.88 15.69
N ILE A 263 16.42 13.84 14.52
CA ILE A 263 15.01 14.13 14.36
C ILE A 263 14.23 12.81 14.26
N ARG A 264 13.15 12.69 15.02
CA ARG A 264 12.25 11.53 14.94
C ARG A 264 11.15 11.81 13.91
N LEU A 265 11.04 10.93 12.91
CA LEU A 265 10.10 11.06 11.81
C LEU A 265 9.34 9.75 11.60
N LYS A 266 8.08 9.90 11.18
CA LYS A 266 7.23 8.79 10.71
C LYS A 266 7.43 8.63 9.22
N ARG A 267 7.74 7.39 8.81
CA ARG A 267 7.83 7.00 7.40
C ARG A 267 6.66 6.09 7.05
N THR A 268 6.05 6.36 5.92
CA THR A 268 4.87 5.62 5.47
C THR A 268 5.25 4.22 4.99
N HIS A 269 4.48 3.24 5.47
CA HIS A 269 4.53 1.84 5.07
C HIS A 269 3.21 1.46 4.42
N LEU A 270 3.25 1.08 3.16
CA LEU A 270 2.08 0.83 2.34
C LEU A 270 1.68 -0.64 2.39
N ASN A 271 0.87 -1.00 3.37
CA ASN A 271 0.30 -2.34 3.51
C ASN A 271 -1.05 -2.48 2.78
N ASP A 272 -1.64 -3.67 2.82
CA ASP A 272 -2.96 -3.98 2.23
C ASP A 272 -3.12 -3.53 0.77
N ASN A 273 -2.12 -3.86 -0.07
CA ASN A 273 -2.09 -3.50 -1.48
C ASN A 273 -2.93 -4.43 -2.37
N ASP A 274 -3.50 -5.47 -1.82
CA ASP A 274 -4.21 -6.53 -2.51
C ASP A 274 -5.67 -6.18 -2.89
N ALA A 275 -6.23 -5.08 -2.38
CA ALA A 275 -7.52 -4.55 -2.84
C ALA A 275 -7.38 -3.69 -4.12
N ALA A 276 -6.59 -4.13 -5.09
CA ALA A 276 -6.23 -3.38 -6.30
C ALA A 276 -6.04 -4.30 -7.51
N GLY A 277 -5.81 -3.74 -8.69
CA GLY A 277 -5.39 -4.45 -9.90
C GLY A 277 -6.48 -5.16 -10.69
N LYS A 278 -7.73 -5.11 -10.28
CA LYS A 278 -8.86 -5.73 -10.99
C LYS A 278 -9.62 -4.72 -11.84
N PRO A 279 -10.01 -5.05 -13.09
CA PRO A 279 -10.71 -4.14 -13.98
C PRO A 279 -12.10 -3.68 -13.51
N GLN A 280 -12.76 -4.46 -12.66
CA GLN A 280 -14.05 -4.13 -12.06
C GLN A 280 -13.93 -3.12 -10.90
N TYR A 281 -12.72 -2.85 -10.41
CA TYR A 281 -12.55 -1.92 -9.31
C TYR A 281 -12.67 -0.47 -9.77
N ALA A 282 -13.47 0.30 -9.03
CA ALA A 282 -13.59 1.73 -9.26
C ALA A 282 -12.26 2.43 -8.91
N ASN A 283 -11.72 3.21 -9.81
CA ASN A 283 -10.52 3.99 -9.55
C ASN A 283 -10.90 5.29 -8.82
N TYR A 284 -11.00 5.24 -7.50
CA TYR A 284 -11.40 6.40 -6.68
C TYR A 284 -10.37 7.53 -6.76
N THR A 285 -9.09 7.23 -6.85
CA THR A 285 -8.02 8.22 -7.03
C THR A 285 -8.22 9.01 -8.31
N LYS A 286 -8.53 8.33 -9.42
CA LYS A 286 -8.82 8.94 -10.71
C LYS A 286 -10.15 9.72 -10.69
N ARG A 287 -11.21 9.11 -10.17
CA ARG A 287 -12.56 9.71 -10.14
C ARG A 287 -12.63 11.01 -9.35
N THR A 288 -11.80 11.14 -8.34
CA THR A 288 -11.75 12.34 -7.49
C THR A 288 -10.64 13.32 -7.86
N GLY A 289 -9.90 13.05 -8.95
CA GLY A 289 -8.88 13.94 -9.46
C GLY A 289 -7.69 14.12 -8.51
N MET A 290 -7.32 13.08 -7.76
CA MET A 290 -6.26 13.23 -6.75
C MET A 290 -4.90 13.53 -7.40
N LEU A 291 -4.57 12.85 -8.51
CA LEU A 291 -3.29 13.04 -9.20
C LEU A 291 -3.20 14.42 -9.86
N GLU A 292 -4.29 14.89 -10.43
CA GLU A 292 -4.41 16.19 -11.11
C GLU A 292 -4.28 17.39 -10.14
N ARG A 293 -4.51 17.16 -8.87
CA ARG A 293 -4.40 18.19 -7.82
C ARG A 293 -3.00 18.36 -7.25
N ILE A 294 -2.09 17.43 -7.50
CA ILE A 294 -0.72 17.48 -6.99
C ILE A 294 0.02 18.67 -7.61
N ARG A 295 0.71 19.45 -6.78
CA ARG A 295 1.53 20.60 -7.17
C ARG A 295 3.01 20.43 -6.84
N HIS A 296 3.34 19.59 -5.89
CA HIS A 296 4.70 19.26 -5.48
C HIS A 296 4.99 17.81 -5.81
N TYR A 297 6.08 17.49 -6.47
CA TYR A 297 6.34 16.12 -6.93
C TYR A 297 7.83 15.76 -6.82
N PRO A 298 8.18 14.49 -6.47
CA PRO A 298 9.56 14.05 -6.45
C PRO A 298 10.13 13.98 -7.89
N PRO A 299 11.27 14.64 -8.18
CA PRO A 299 11.79 14.70 -9.54
C PRO A 299 12.21 13.33 -10.09
N ASP A 300 12.75 12.46 -9.24
CA ASP A 300 13.21 11.13 -9.65
C ASP A 300 12.03 10.22 -10.00
N THR A 301 11.00 10.18 -9.17
CA THR A 301 9.77 9.43 -9.44
C THR A 301 9.11 9.91 -10.74
N TYR A 302 9.07 11.22 -10.98
CA TYR A 302 8.57 11.77 -12.24
C TYR A 302 9.37 11.27 -13.45
N ARG A 303 10.71 11.41 -13.42
CA ARG A 303 11.57 10.96 -14.53
C ARG A 303 11.41 9.47 -14.82
N ARG A 304 11.36 8.63 -13.77
CA ARG A 304 11.15 7.18 -13.91
C ARG A 304 9.77 6.84 -14.44
N LEU A 305 8.72 7.55 -14.04
CA LEU A 305 7.39 7.37 -14.60
C LEU A 305 7.35 7.70 -16.10
N GLN A 306 7.99 8.81 -16.54
CA GLN A 306 8.07 9.16 -17.95
C GLN A 306 8.85 8.10 -18.75
N ALA A 307 9.94 7.57 -18.20
CA ALA A 307 10.70 6.49 -18.82
C ALA A 307 9.89 5.19 -18.91
N LEU A 308 9.13 4.84 -17.87
CA LEU A 308 8.23 3.69 -17.87
C LEU A 308 7.13 3.83 -18.94
N ALA A 309 6.54 5.01 -19.04
CA ALA A 309 5.53 5.29 -20.06
C ALA A 309 6.11 5.20 -21.48
N ALA A 310 7.34 5.64 -21.70
CA ALA A 310 8.03 5.50 -22.97
C ALA A 310 8.30 4.02 -23.32
N ASP A 311 8.77 3.23 -22.34
CA ASP A 311 8.95 1.77 -22.51
C ASP A 311 7.61 1.10 -22.86
N PHE A 312 6.52 1.45 -22.17
CA PHE A 312 5.20 0.88 -22.45
C PHE A 312 4.66 1.25 -23.83
N ARG A 313 4.88 2.48 -24.31
CA ARG A 313 4.48 2.90 -25.66
C ARG A 313 5.24 2.16 -26.78
N SER A 314 6.47 1.75 -26.50
CA SER A 314 7.32 1.02 -27.47
C SER A 314 7.32 -0.50 -27.26
N GLU A 315 6.46 -1.02 -26.37
CA GLU A 315 6.45 -2.43 -25.96
C GLU A 315 7.84 -2.95 -25.56
N GLY A 316 8.53 -2.12 -24.77
CA GLY A 316 9.91 -2.33 -24.34
C GLY A 316 10.08 -3.49 -23.34
N PRO A 317 11.28 -3.62 -22.76
CA PRO A 317 11.59 -4.70 -21.82
C PRO A 317 10.67 -4.75 -20.60
N LEU A 318 10.27 -3.59 -20.04
CA LEU A 318 9.40 -3.54 -18.85
C LEU A 318 7.95 -3.89 -19.20
N TYR A 319 7.49 -3.50 -20.41
CA TYR A 319 6.18 -3.93 -20.92
C TYR A 319 6.12 -5.46 -21.01
N ARG A 320 7.12 -6.09 -21.63
CA ARG A 320 7.20 -7.55 -21.75
C ARG A 320 7.32 -8.23 -20.38
N TYR A 321 8.14 -7.68 -19.49
CA TYR A 321 8.26 -8.19 -18.12
C TYR A 321 6.92 -8.19 -17.39
N LEU A 322 6.14 -7.10 -17.51
CA LEU A 322 4.80 -7.03 -16.92
C LEU A 322 3.84 -8.05 -17.55
N ALA A 323 3.90 -8.24 -18.86
CA ALA A 323 3.05 -9.20 -19.57
C ALA A 323 3.30 -10.65 -19.12
N ASP A 324 4.59 -11.01 -18.95
CA ASP A 324 5.00 -12.41 -18.80
C ASP A 324 5.09 -12.87 -17.35
N SER A 325 5.43 -11.95 -16.41
CA SER A 325 5.89 -12.35 -15.05
C SER A 325 4.80 -12.36 -13.97
N PHE A 326 3.66 -11.69 -14.18
CA PHE A 326 2.66 -11.49 -13.11
C PHE A 326 1.37 -12.30 -13.31
N GLY A 327 1.27 -13.05 -14.37
CA GLY A 327 0.10 -13.88 -14.66
C GLY A 327 -1.19 -13.07 -14.85
N LEU A 328 -1.09 -11.79 -15.25
CA LEU A 328 -2.23 -10.92 -15.45
C LEU A 328 -3.10 -11.40 -16.62
N SER A 329 -4.40 -11.27 -16.49
CA SER A 329 -5.29 -11.36 -17.64
C SER A 329 -5.06 -10.19 -18.59
N GLN A 330 -5.49 -10.32 -19.85
CA GLN A 330 -5.37 -9.26 -20.84
C GLN A 330 -6.02 -7.94 -20.36
N ARG A 331 -7.13 -8.01 -19.61
CA ARG A 331 -7.84 -6.82 -19.09
C ARG A 331 -7.08 -6.16 -17.94
N GLU A 332 -6.51 -6.94 -17.02
CA GLU A 332 -5.70 -6.44 -15.91
C GLU A 332 -4.42 -5.78 -16.43
N PHE A 333 -3.76 -6.45 -17.39
CA PHE A 333 -2.59 -5.90 -18.06
C PHE A 333 -2.90 -4.58 -18.78
N ALA A 334 -3.94 -4.56 -19.60
CA ALA A 334 -4.34 -3.36 -20.33
C ALA A 334 -4.71 -2.20 -19.39
N GLN A 335 -5.34 -2.47 -18.25
CA GLN A 335 -5.64 -1.47 -17.23
C GLN A 335 -4.36 -0.88 -16.62
N ALA A 336 -3.41 -1.72 -16.21
CA ALA A 336 -2.15 -1.25 -15.60
C ALA A 336 -1.36 -0.39 -16.60
N ILE A 337 -1.23 -0.82 -17.86
CA ILE A 337 -0.59 -0.05 -18.92
C ILE A 337 -1.32 1.28 -19.16
N GLY A 338 -2.63 1.23 -19.40
CA GLY A 338 -3.44 2.41 -19.73
C GLY A 338 -3.42 3.46 -18.61
N ASN A 339 -3.55 3.04 -17.35
CA ASN A 339 -3.47 3.95 -16.21
C ASN A 339 -2.06 4.53 -16.02
N THR A 340 -1.00 3.76 -16.28
CA THR A 340 0.38 4.28 -16.22
C THR A 340 0.62 5.37 -17.26
N LEU A 341 0.20 5.12 -18.51
CA LEU A 341 0.32 6.10 -19.60
C LEU A 341 -0.47 7.37 -19.28
N LEU A 342 -1.69 7.23 -18.80
CA LEU A 342 -2.54 8.36 -18.45
C LEU A 342 -1.96 9.17 -17.28
N ALA A 343 -1.44 8.50 -16.24
CA ALA A 343 -0.78 9.18 -15.12
C ALA A 343 0.46 9.97 -15.59
N ALA A 344 1.27 9.39 -16.48
CA ALA A 344 2.43 10.06 -17.06
C ALA A 344 2.01 11.29 -17.88
N ASP A 345 0.94 11.20 -18.66
CA ASP A 345 0.44 12.31 -19.47
C ASP A 345 -0.15 13.45 -18.62
N ILE A 346 -0.87 13.14 -17.53
CA ILE A 346 -1.38 14.12 -16.56
C ILE A 346 -0.22 14.90 -15.93
N LEU A 347 0.78 14.22 -15.39
CA LEU A 347 1.92 14.89 -14.75
C LEU A 347 2.79 15.65 -15.75
N ALA A 348 2.97 15.12 -16.97
CA ALA A 348 3.66 15.84 -18.04
C ALA A 348 2.90 17.09 -18.46
N GLY A 349 1.56 17.07 -18.49
CA GLY A 349 0.72 18.24 -18.72
C GLY A 349 0.95 19.29 -17.63
N ALA A 350 0.79 18.90 -16.38
CA ALA A 350 1.01 19.79 -15.23
C ALA A 350 2.43 20.42 -15.21
N CYS A 351 3.45 19.63 -15.61
CA CYS A 351 4.82 20.14 -15.75
C CYS A 351 4.94 21.19 -16.88
N ARG A 352 4.40 20.93 -18.06
CA ARG A 352 4.41 21.90 -19.18
C ARG A 352 3.69 23.19 -18.86
N ASP A 353 2.60 23.10 -18.10
CA ASP A 353 1.78 24.24 -17.70
C ASP A 353 2.39 25.02 -16.52
N GLY A 354 3.56 24.60 -16.01
CA GLY A 354 4.24 25.20 -14.86
C GLY A 354 3.52 25.01 -13.53
N ALA A 355 2.54 24.11 -13.48
CA ALA A 355 1.76 23.84 -12.29
C ALA A 355 2.42 22.82 -11.34
N LEU A 356 3.46 22.10 -11.79
CA LEU A 356 4.15 21.08 -11.02
C LEU A 356 5.54 21.58 -10.59
N ARG A 357 5.82 21.53 -9.30
CA ARG A 357 7.11 21.88 -8.67
C ARG A 357 7.86 20.62 -8.28
N PHE A 358 9.17 20.60 -8.51
CA PHE A 358 10.05 19.48 -8.18
C PHE A 358 10.92 19.83 -6.96
N ASP A 359 10.28 20.08 -5.82
CA ASP A 359 10.88 20.64 -4.62
C ASP A 359 10.75 19.76 -3.36
N ILE A 360 10.22 18.53 -3.50
CA ILE A 360 10.11 17.56 -2.42
C ILE A 360 11.08 16.39 -2.59
N ALA A 361 12.36 16.72 -2.73
CA ALA A 361 13.47 15.77 -2.69
C ALA A 361 14.20 15.95 -1.35
N PRO A 362 13.88 15.18 -0.31
CA PRO A 362 14.70 15.16 0.89
C PRO A 362 15.98 14.36 0.58
N GLU A 363 17.05 15.06 0.26
CA GLU A 363 18.41 14.51 0.16
C GLU A 363 19.06 14.51 1.54
#